data_23125077881067bdb05dc6c9dca2e2d8
#
_entry.id   23125077881067bdb05dc6c9dca2e2d8
#
_cell.length_a   1.000
_cell.length_b   1.000
_cell.length_c   1.000
_cell.angle_alpha   90.00
_cell.angle_beta   90.00
_cell.angle_gamma   90.00
#
_symmetry.space_group_name_H-M   'P 1'
#
loop_
_entity.id
_entity.type
_entity.pdbx_description
1 polymer ?
#
loop_
_entity_poly.entity_id
_entity_poly.type
_entity_poly.pdbx_seq_one_letter_code
_entity_poly.pdbx_strand_id
1 'polypeptide(L)'
;MFDQLFSQPSTLARHRHSPYAVERRRYLSHLMAEGHSRSNLLDIAAVLISLARHLPLHQPTICHAEIEASAEAWTKTIHRSAKCLIVGKRQFIFHATNWMRLLGRLREPRVMQPFAAEMDDFL
;
A
#
# COMPACT_ATOMS: atom_id res chain seq x y z
N MET A 1 -14.21 -9.91 4.82
CA MET A 1 -12.81 -9.86 5.30
C MET A 1 -12.68 -9.08 6.59
N PHE A 2 -13.17 -7.85 6.64
CA PHE A 2 -13.07 -7.02 7.86
C PHE A 2 -13.77 -7.68 9.05
N ASP A 3 -14.90 -8.33 8.84
CA ASP A 3 -15.65 -9.05 9.89
C ASP A 3 -14.82 -10.13 10.55
N GLN A 4 -13.88 -10.73 9.81
CA GLN A 4 -13.01 -11.78 10.31
C GLN A 4 -11.83 -11.23 11.11
N LEU A 5 -11.44 -9.98 10.84
CA LEU A 5 -10.30 -9.34 11.50
C LEU A 5 -10.69 -8.55 12.74
N PHE A 6 -11.84 -7.88 12.70
CA PHE A 6 -12.23 -6.94 13.73
C PHE A 6 -13.49 -7.40 14.46
N SER A 7 -13.38 -7.56 15.78
CA SER A 7 -14.50 -7.97 16.62
C SER A 7 -15.25 -6.78 17.21
N GLN A 8 -14.59 -5.63 17.36
CA GLN A 8 -15.23 -4.44 17.94
C GLN A 8 -16.01 -3.68 16.85
N PRO A 9 -17.31 -3.37 17.12
CA PRO A 9 -18.14 -2.69 16.10
C PRO A 9 -17.59 -1.36 15.63
N SER A 10 -17.00 -0.56 16.51
CA SER A 10 -16.45 0.74 16.15
C SER A 10 -15.26 0.62 15.21
N THR A 11 -14.37 -0.34 15.46
CA THR A 11 -13.21 -0.60 14.61
C THR A 11 -13.65 -1.15 13.26
N LEU A 12 -14.61 -2.08 13.26
CA LEU A 12 -15.16 -2.65 12.04
C LEU A 12 -15.80 -1.57 11.16
N ALA A 13 -16.60 -0.69 11.77
CA ALA A 13 -17.24 0.41 11.06
C ALA A 13 -16.20 1.36 10.45
N ARG A 14 -15.13 1.67 11.19
CA ARG A 14 -14.04 2.52 10.71
C ARG A 14 -13.42 1.95 9.44
N HIS A 15 -13.15 0.64 9.42
CA HIS A 15 -12.55 0.01 8.23
C HIS A 15 -13.53 -0.08 7.07
N ARG A 16 -14.80 -0.34 7.33
CA ARG A 16 -15.83 -0.39 6.28
C ARG A 16 -16.09 0.97 5.64
N HIS A 17 -16.06 2.04 6.44
CA HIS A 17 -16.42 3.38 5.98
C HIS A 17 -15.23 4.23 5.55
N SER A 18 -14.00 3.76 5.75
CA SER A 18 -12.80 4.46 5.25
C SER A 18 -12.66 4.27 3.74
N PRO A 19 -11.95 5.19 3.05
CA PRO A 19 -11.87 5.15 1.60
C PRO A 19 -11.34 3.83 1.04
N TYR A 20 -11.84 3.46 -0.13
CA TYR A 20 -11.36 2.31 -0.90
C TYR A 20 -11.47 0.98 -0.14
N ALA A 21 -12.59 0.78 0.55
CA ALA A 21 -12.82 -0.42 1.36
C ALA A 21 -12.71 -1.71 0.54
N VAL A 22 -13.26 -1.73 -0.68
CA VAL A 22 -13.20 -2.92 -1.55
C VAL A 22 -11.76 -3.24 -1.93
N GLU A 23 -11.01 -2.23 -2.33
CA GLU A 23 -9.62 -2.38 -2.75
C GLU A 23 -8.73 -2.81 -1.58
N ARG A 24 -8.94 -2.22 -0.39
CA ARG A 24 -8.20 -2.61 0.82
C ARG A 24 -8.50 -4.05 1.21
N ARG A 25 -9.76 -4.44 1.15
CA ARG A 25 -10.19 -5.79 1.46
C ARG A 25 -9.56 -6.81 0.51
N ARG A 26 -9.47 -6.46 -0.76
CA ARG A 26 -8.84 -7.31 -1.78
C ARG A 26 -7.38 -7.60 -1.44
N TYR A 27 -6.64 -6.59 -1.02
CA TYR A 27 -5.24 -6.75 -0.62
C TYR A 27 -5.10 -7.64 0.61
N LEU A 28 -5.92 -7.39 1.64
CA LEU A 28 -5.90 -8.19 2.86
C LEU A 28 -6.26 -9.66 2.59
N SER A 29 -7.24 -9.89 1.73
CA SER A 29 -7.62 -11.26 1.36
C SER A 29 -6.49 -11.97 0.62
N HIS A 30 -5.77 -11.27 -0.24
CA HIS A 30 -4.60 -11.79 -0.93
C HIS A 30 -3.51 -12.19 0.06
N LEU A 31 -3.21 -11.33 1.04
CA LEU A 31 -2.21 -11.63 2.06
C LEU A 31 -2.63 -12.78 2.96
N MET A 32 -3.91 -12.87 3.29
CA MET A 32 -4.43 -13.99 4.06
C MET A 32 -4.22 -15.30 3.32
N ALA A 33 -4.47 -15.33 2.01
CA ALA A 33 -4.26 -16.50 1.18
C ALA A 33 -2.78 -16.88 1.11
N GLU A 34 -1.87 -15.91 1.29
CA GLU A 34 -0.43 -16.17 1.32
C GLU A 34 0.07 -16.66 2.69
N GLY A 35 -0.80 -16.73 3.68
CA GLY A 35 -0.45 -17.27 4.99
C GLY A 35 -0.08 -16.27 6.07
N HIS A 36 -0.37 -14.97 5.86
CA HIS A 36 -0.10 -13.96 6.88
C HIS A 36 -0.95 -14.17 8.12
N SER A 37 -0.37 -13.96 9.31
CA SER A 37 -1.07 -14.11 10.57
C SER A 37 -2.12 -13.03 10.76
N ARG A 38 -3.12 -13.32 11.62
CA ARG A 38 -4.15 -12.34 11.95
C ARG A 38 -3.55 -11.05 12.52
N SER A 39 -2.57 -11.18 13.42
CA SER A 39 -1.88 -10.03 14.00
C SER A 39 -1.24 -9.16 12.92
N ASN A 40 -0.55 -9.78 11.97
CA ASN A 40 0.10 -9.09 10.88
C ASN A 40 -0.91 -8.38 9.98
N LEU A 41 -2.03 -9.07 9.67
CA LEU A 41 -3.10 -8.49 8.86
C LEU A 41 -3.75 -7.28 9.53
N LEU A 42 -3.88 -7.30 10.87
CA LEU A 42 -4.41 -6.15 11.61
C LEU A 42 -3.52 -4.93 11.48
N ASP A 43 -2.20 -5.13 11.59
CA ASP A 43 -1.23 -4.04 11.42
C ASP A 43 -1.27 -3.48 10.01
N ILE A 44 -1.33 -4.36 9.02
CA ILE A 44 -1.38 -3.96 7.62
C ILE A 44 -2.68 -3.22 7.30
N ALA A 45 -3.80 -3.67 7.89
CA ALA A 45 -5.09 -3.01 7.68
C ALA A 45 -5.04 -1.54 8.13
N ALA A 46 -4.37 -1.25 9.24
CA ALA A 46 -4.20 0.13 9.71
C ALA A 46 -3.34 0.94 8.74
N VAL A 47 -2.26 0.35 8.22
CA VAL A 47 -1.41 1.01 7.21
C VAL A 47 -2.21 1.33 5.97
N LEU A 48 -3.07 0.42 5.52
CA LEU A 48 -3.88 0.61 4.32
C LEU A 48 -4.83 1.81 4.42
N ILE A 49 -5.35 2.10 5.60
CA ILE A 49 -6.18 3.30 5.79
C ILE A 49 -5.36 4.55 5.55
N SER A 50 -4.13 4.61 6.06
CA SER A 50 -3.22 5.73 5.81
C SER A 50 -2.88 5.85 4.33
N LEU A 51 -2.63 4.73 3.66
CA LEU A 51 -2.38 4.69 2.22
C LEU A 51 -3.59 5.23 1.45
N ALA A 52 -4.79 4.79 1.79
CA ALA A 52 -6.01 5.22 1.11
C ALA A 52 -6.25 6.73 1.25
N ARG A 53 -5.77 7.34 2.33
CA ARG A 53 -5.93 8.77 2.57
C ARG A 53 -4.88 9.63 1.90
N HIS A 54 -3.69 9.09 1.65
CA HIS A 54 -2.55 9.88 1.17
C HIS A 54 -2.16 9.60 -0.28
N LEU A 55 -2.42 8.40 -0.79
CA LEU A 55 -2.12 8.07 -2.18
C LEU A 55 -3.10 8.78 -3.13
N PRO A 56 -2.64 9.21 -4.32
CA PRO A 56 -3.52 9.83 -5.31
C PRO A 56 -4.34 8.77 -6.06
N LEU A 57 -5.22 8.07 -5.35
CA LEU A 57 -5.98 6.93 -5.89
C LEU A 57 -7.06 7.33 -6.91
N HIS A 58 -7.31 8.63 -7.08
CA HIS A 58 -8.17 9.13 -8.15
C HIS A 58 -7.52 8.97 -9.53
N GLN A 59 -6.21 8.76 -9.58
CA GLN A 59 -5.48 8.53 -10.83
C GLN A 59 -5.59 7.06 -11.23
N PRO A 60 -5.68 6.76 -12.54
CA PRO A 60 -5.76 5.36 -13.00
C PRO A 60 -4.47 4.58 -12.73
N THR A 61 -3.32 5.25 -12.73
CA THR A 61 -2.03 4.64 -12.41
C THR A 61 -1.23 5.54 -11.48
N ILE A 62 -0.36 4.92 -10.69
CA ILE A 62 0.50 5.61 -9.72
C ILE A 62 1.92 5.12 -9.92
N CYS A 63 2.89 6.04 -10.00
CA CYS A 63 4.29 5.68 -10.12
C CYS A 63 4.98 5.68 -8.74
N HIS A 64 6.17 5.12 -8.68
CA HIS A 64 6.93 5.01 -7.45
C HIS A 64 7.24 6.38 -6.82
N ALA A 65 7.55 7.38 -7.65
CA ALA A 65 7.81 8.73 -7.16
C ALA A 65 6.60 9.33 -6.45
N GLU A 66 5.40 9.05 -6.93
CA GLU A 66 4.17 9.50 -6.28
C GLU A 66 3.94 8.80 -4.95
N ILE A 67 4.30 7.52 -4.87
CA ILE A 67 4.24 6.77 -3.61
C ILE A 67 5.21 7.38 -2.59
N GLU A 68 6.42 7.69 -3.00
CA GLU A 68 7.41 8.32 -2.11
C GLU A 68 6.96 9.70 -1.64
N ALA A 69 6.38 10.50 -2.52
CA ALA A 69 5.86 11.81 -2.15
C ALA A 69 4.71 11.69 -1.15
N SER A 70 3.84 10.70 -1.33
CA SER A 70 2.74 10.43 -0.40
C SER A 70 3.26 9.99 0.96
N ALA A 71 4.32 9.17 0.99
CA ALA A 71 4.96 8.74 2.23
C ALA A 71 5.54 9.93 2.99
N GLU A 72 6.18 10.86 2.29
CA GLU A 72 6.70 12.09 2.90
C GLU A 72 5.57 12.93 3.50
N ALA A 73 4.48 13.11 2.76
CA ALA A 73 3.33 13.86 3.24
C ALA A 73 2.74 13.21 4.49
N TRP A 74 2.69 11.88 4.51
CA TRP A 74 2.17 11.15 5.67
C TRP A 74 3.06 11.36 6.90
N THR A 75 4.39 11.33 6.76
CA THR A 75 5.29 11.52 7.91
C THR A 75 5.11 12.87 8.58
N LYS A 76 4.65 13.87 7.84
CA LYS A 76 4.41 15.21 8.39
C LYS A 76 3.14 15.29 9.22
N THR A 77 2.25 14.30 9.13
CA THR A 77 0.99 14.27 9.86
C THR A 77 1.09 13.55 11.20
N ILE A 78 2.23 12.91 11.49
CA ILE A 78 2.41 12.10 12.69
C ILE A 78 3.58 12.62 13.52
N HIS A 79 3.43 12.51 14.85
CA HIS A 79 4.45 12.93 15.80
C HIS A 79 5.10 11.67 16.40
N ARG A 80 6.23 11.27 15.86
CA ARG A 80 6.98 10.11 16.32
C ARG A 80 8.48 10.38 16.25
N SER A 81 9.26 9.52 16.90
CA SER A 81 10.71 9.61 16.84
C SER A 81 11.19 9.40 15.40
N ALA A 82 12.36 9.94 15.07
CA ALA A 82 12.92 9.79 13.73
C ALA A 82 13.05 8.33 13.32
N LYS A 83 13.43 7.45 14.28
CA LYS A 83 13.56 6.03 14.01
C LYS A 83 12.21 5.40 13.63
N CYS A 84 11.15 5.73 14.36
CA CYS A 84 9.81 5.22 14.07
C CYS A 84 9.30 5.74 12.73
N LEU A 85 9.63 6.98 12.35
CA LEU A 85 9.25 7.54 11.07
C LEU A 85 9.93 6.82 9.91
N ILE A 86 11.20 6.45 10.06
CA ILE A 86 11.93 5.72 9.01
C ILE A 86 11.30 4.34 8.79
N VAL A 87 11.01 3.61 9.86
CA VAL A 87 10.39 2.29 9.76
C VAL A 87 8.97 2.40 9.17
N GLY A 88 8.19 3.34 9.67
CA GLY A 88 6.83 3.56 9.17
C GLY A 88 6.80 3.96 7.70
N LYS A 89 7.73 4.83 7.29
CA LYS A 89 7.84 5.25 5.89
C LYS A 89 8.18 4.06 4.98
N ARG A 90 9.09 3.19 5.40
CA ARG A 90 9.43 1.98 4.65
C ARG A 90 8.22 1.08 4.47
N GLN A 91 7.46 0.86 5.53
CA GLN A 91 6.24 0.05 5.47
C GLN A 91 5.17 0.69 4.57
N PHE A 92 5.02 2.01 4.67
CA PHE A 92 4.11 2.75 3.81
C PHE A 92 4.44 2.50 2.33
N ILE A 93 5.70 2.69 1.96
CA ILE A 93 6.15 2.50 0.57
C ILE A 93 6.00 1.04 0.14
N PHE A 94 6.40 0.10 0.99
CA PHE A 94 6.34 -1.33 0.70
C PHE A 94 4.90 -1.78 0.41
N HIS A 95 3.97 -1.45 1.30
CA HIS A 95 2.58 -1.87 1.13
C HIS A 95 1.88 -1.10 0.01
N ALA A 96 2.21 0.18 -0.16
CA ALA A 96 1.66 0.97 -1.27
C ALA A 96 2.06 0.35 -2.61
N THR A 97 3.32 0.00 -2.76
CA THR A 97 3.84 -0.61 -3.99
C THR A 97 3.15 -1.94 -4.28
N ASN A 98 3.08 -2.81 -3.27
CA ASN A 98 2.46 -4.12 -3.44
C ASN A 98 0.96 -4.03 -3.68
N TRP A 99 0.28 -3.11 -3.00
CA TRP A 99 -1.15 -2.90 -3.17
C TRP A 99 -1.47 -2.41 -4.58
N MET A 100 -0.73 -1.41 -5.05
CA MET A 100 -0.93 -0.88 -6.41
C MET A 100 -0.59 -1.91 -7.48
N ARG A 101 0.42 -2.74 -7.23
CA ARG A 101 0.77 -3.84 -8.15
C ARG A 101 -0.36 -4.86 -8.22
N LEU A 102 -0.94 -5.23 -7.08
CA LEU A 102 -2.07 -6.16 -7.04
C LEU A 102 -3.29 -5.62 -7.79
N LEU A 103 -3.56 -4.32 -7.65
CA LEU A 103 -4.70 -3.68 -8.32
C LEU A 103 -4.44 -3.40 -9.80
N GLY A 104 -3.21 -3.64 -10.28
CA GLY A 104 -2.83 -3.32 -11.66
C GLY A 104 -2.71 -1.83 -11.91
N ARG A 105 -2.46 -1.05 -10.87
CA ARG A 105 -2.37 0.41 -10.94
C ARG A 105 -0.96 0.96 -10.81
N LEU A 106 0.02 0.10 -10.58
CA LEU A 106 1.40 0.55 -10.43
C LEU A 106 2.01 0.78 -11.82
N ARG A 107 2.43 2.01 -12.06
CA ARG A 107 3.15 2.36 -13.29
C ARG A 107 4.64 2.23 -13.01
N GLU A 108 5.22 1.10 -13.40
CA GLU A 108 6.65 0.86 -13.23
C GLU A 108 7.41 1.44 -14.42
N PRO A 109 8.60 2.02 -14.20
CA PRO A 109 9.40 2.48 -15.32
C PRO A 109 9.79 1.27 -16.17
N ARG A 110 9.68 1.40 -17.46
CA ARG A 110 10.21 0.40 -18.39
C ARG A 110 11.70 0.57 -18.41
N VAL A 111 12.33 -0.26 -17.69
CA VAL A 111 13.77 -0.28 -17.74
C VAL A 111 14.12 -0.90 -19.04
N MET A 112 14.39 -0.45 -19.54
CA MET A 112 14.65 -0.94 -20.45
C MET A 112 15.44 -2.10 -20.49
N GLN A 113 15.00 -2.47 -20.49
CA GLN A 113 15.28 -3.19 -20.45
C GLN A 113 16.22 -3.45 -21.08
N PRO A 114 16.71 -3.30 -21.13
CA PRO A 114 17.50 -3.43 -21.54
C PRO A 114 17.84 -4.04 -21.99
N PHE A 115 17.80 -4.31 -22.04
CA PHE A 115 18.30 -4.52 -22.60
C PHE A 115 18.06 -4.82 -23.27
N ALA A 116 17.73 -4.89 -23.41
CA ALA A 116 17.73 -4.61 -24.05
C ALA A 116 17.70 -4.60 -24.56
N ALA A 117 17.70 -4.58 -24.96
CA ALA A 117 17.99 -4.03 -25.56
C ALA A 117 18.21 -4.42 -25.79
N GLU A 118 18.25 -4.69 -25.90
CA GLU A 118 18.71 -4.43 -26.29
C GLU A 118 18.64 -4.90 -26.33
N MET A 119 18.70 -5.64 -26.55
CA MET A 119 18.92 -5.47 -26.82
C MET A 119 18.60 -5.47 -27.06
N ASP A 120 18.75 -5.83 -27.41
CA ASP A 120 18.73 -5.26 -27.89
C ASP A 120 18.82 -5.31 -27.95
N ASP A 121 19.04 -5.70 -28.19
CA ASP A 121 19.34 -5.19 -28.46
C ASP A 121 19.54 -5.51 -28.19
N PHE A 122 19.83 -6.28 -28.47
CA PHE A 122 20.30 -6.00 -28.42
C PHE A 122 20.27 -6.01 -28.37
N LEU A 123 20.32 -6.52 -28.24
CA LEU A 123 20.61 -6.00 -28.30
C LEU A 123 20.42 -5.89 -28.29
#